data_7b938e466795201b5b7d7cba47ccfcad
#
_entry.id   7b938e466795201b5b7d7cba47ccfcad
#
_cell.length_a   1.000
_cell.length_b   1.000
_cell.length_c   1.000
_cell.angle_alpha   90.00
_cell.angle_beta   90.00
_cell.angle_gamma   90.00
#
_symmetry.space_group_name_H-M   'P 1'
#
loop_
_entity.id
_entity.type
_entity.pdbx_description
1 polymer ?
#
loop_
_entity_poly.entity_id
_entity_poly.type
_entity_poly.pdbx_seq_one_letter_code
_entity_poly.pdbx_strand_id
1 'polypeptide(L)'
;MSKLLSPMKIGRNKFKNRVVMAPMCMFHSKTVNGVLTKEHFDHYVARALGGVAGIIVEATMVNPTGGIRKVDLGLYDEIQMKAFKELVDRVHNYDCKIGIQLSHAGRKADASYDDIVAPSAIPFADEKAPRELSKDEIISLQDDFVNSVKLAKQAGFDFVEIHCAHGYLINQFLSPLSNQRNDEYGGSLEKRYKFLGDILKAIKNIDIDVHIRVSANEYDEKGNSLEDIISILKFAKEDGVVFNSISSGGVVPKSPLVYPGYQAELSREIKKAGLTVSAVGLLEDYGLCEYLLQSDACNMIYQGRTLLKNPNWVYGAGAYFNEGKEIEYPLFSYSAIKF
;
A
#
# COMPACT_ATOMS: atom_id res chain seq x y z
N MET A 1 18.66 -14.14 17.40
CA MET A 1 17.40 -13.42 17.12
C MET A 1 17.04 -13.65 15.67
N SER A 2 15.79 -14.02 15.38
CA SER A 2 15.30 -14.16 14.02
C SER A 2 15.32 -12.80 13.31
N LYS A 3 15.52 -12.82 12.00
CA LYS A 3 15.50 -11.59 11.20
C LYS A 3 14.08 -11.00 11.17
N LEU A 4 13.05 -11.84 11.20
CA LEU A 4 11.64 -11.47 11.23
C LEU A 4 11.28 -10.55 12.42
N LEU A 5 11.83 -10.85 13.60
CA LEU A 5 11.57 -10.10 14.83
C LEU A 5 12.61 -9.00 15.09
N SER A 6 13.65 -8.89 14.25
CA SER A 6 14.67 -7.83 14.39
C SER A 6 14.17 -6.48 13.87
N PRO A 7 14.58 -5.36 14.50
CA PRO A 7 14.18 -4.04 14.06
C PRO A 7 14.75 -3.68 12.68
N MET A 8 14.08 -2.74 11.99
CA MET A 8 14.54 -2.20 10.72
C MET A 8 14.25 -0.70 10.62
N LYS A 9 15.19 0.04 10.03
CA LYS A 9 15.00 1.44 9.66
C LYS A 9 14.65 1.54 8.17
N ILE A 10 13.57 2.24 7.85
CA ILE A 10 13.15 2.60 6.48
C ILE A 10 12.90 4.10 6.47
N GLY A 11 13.61 4.83 5.61
CA GLY A 11 13.53 6.28 5.63
C GLY A 11 13.87 6.84 7.02
N ARG A 12 12.93 7.58 7.59
CA ARG A 12 13.00 8.17 8.96
C ARG A 12 12.50 7.23 10.03
N ASN A 13 11.71 6.21 9.65
CA ASN A 13 10.96 5.35 10.55
C ASN A 13 11.78 4.15 11.02
N LYS A 14 11.75 3.86 12.32
CA LYS A 14 12.28 2.64 12.91
C LYS A 14 11.11 1.71 13.25
N PHE A 15 11.06 0.54 12.61
CA PHE A 15 10.11 -0.52 12.84
C PHE A 15 10.69 -1.50 13.86
N LYS A 16 9.91 -1.90 14.88
CA LYS A 16 10.37 -2.79 15.97
C LYS A 16 10.60 -4.23 15.53
N ASN A 17 9.98 -4.66 14.45
CA ASN A 17 10.18 -5.95 13.77
C ASN A 17 9.92 -5.78 12.27
N ARG A 18 9.89 -6.87 11.50
CA ARG A 18 9.75 -6.82 10.04
C ARG A 18 8.36 -7.16 9.52
N VAL A 19 7.34 -7.14 10.38
CA VAL A 19 5.96 -7.47 10.01
C VAL A 19 5.11 -6.22 9.92
N VAL A 20 4.49 -6.02 8.76
CA VAL A 20 3.59 -4.91 8.49
C VAL A 20 2.23 -5.44 8.03
N MET A 21 1.15 -4.89 8.57
CA MET A 21 -0.20 -5.13 8.07
C MET A 21 -0.37 -4.43 6.73
N ALA A 22 -0.61 -5.23 5.68
CA ALA A 22 -0.92 -4.73 4.34
C ALA A 22 -2.28 -4.02 4.30
N PRO A 23 -2.47 -3.01 3.43
CA PRO A 23 -3.76 -2.35 3.28
C PRO A 23 -4.82 -3.30 2.75
N MET A 24 -5.98 -3.33 3.40
CA MET A 24 -7.13 -4.18 3.07
C MET A 24 -8.43 -3.43 3.29
N CYS A 25 -9.18 -3.18 2.22
CA CYS A 25 -10.44 -2.45 2.27
C CYS A 25 -11.49 -3.18 3.12
N MET A 26 -12.05 -2.47 4.09
CA MET A 26 -13.17 -2.95 4.91
C MET A 26 -14.51 -2.63 4.24
N PHE A 27 -14.57 -1.60 3.38
CA PHE A 27 -15.81 -1.10 2.78
C PHE A 27 -16.89 -0.80 3.82
N HIS A 28 -16.50 -0.16 4.91
CA HIS A 28 -17.33 -0.05 6.12
C HIS A 28 -17.58 1.40 6.57
N SER A 29 -17.27 2.38 5.75
CA SER A 29 -17.75 3.75 5.98
C SER A 29 -19.28 3.74 5.80
N LYS A 30 -20.02 3.95 6.88
CA LYS A 30 -21.50 3.90 6.85
C LYS A 30 -22.13 5.08 6.11
N THR A 31 -21.34 6.09 5.84
CA THR A 31 -21.76 7.31 5.15
C THR A 31 -20.82 7.53 3.96
N VAL A 32 -21.36 8.05 2.87
CA VAL A 32 -20.62 8.34 1.61
C VAL A 32 -19.56 9.45 1.79
N ASN A 33 -19.18 9.77 3.02
CA ASN A 33 -18.25 10.85 3.36
C ASN A 33 -16.82 10.37 3.67
N GLY A 34 -16.54 9.07 3.55
CA GLY A 34 -15.19 8.52 3.76
C GLY A 34 -14.64 8.58 5.18
N VAL A 35 -15.46 8.87 6.20
CA VAL A 35 -15.02 9.00 7.59
C VAL A 35 -14.92 7.63 8.25
N LEU A 36 -13.88 7.45 9.09
CA LEU A 36 -13.67 6.27 9.94
C LEU A 36 -14.87 5.98 10.83
N THR A 37 -15.17 4.70 11.04
CA THR A 37 -16.15 4.20 12.00
C THR A 37 -15.44 3.55 13.19
N LYS A 38 -16.17 3.21 14.26
CA LYS A 38 -15.61 2.53 15.44
C LYS A 38 -14.94 1.21 15.07
N GLU A 39 -15.51 0.50 14.10
CA GLU A 39 -15.00 -0.79 13.62
C GLU A 39 -13.61 -0.67 12.99
N HIS A 40 -13.30 0.47 12.35
CA HIS A 40 -11.94 0.74 11.85
C HIS A 40 -10.95 0.90 13.00
N PHE A 41 -11.31 1.62 14.07
CA PHE A 41 -10.47 1.74 15.26
C PHE A 41 -10.17 0.39 15.89
N ASP A 42 -11.20 -0.42 16.13
CA ASP A 42 -11.06 -1.77 16.71
C ASP A 42 -10.18 -2.65 15.82
N HIS A 43 -10.39 -2.58 14.51
CA HIS A 43 -9.63 -3.33 13.51
C HIS A 43 -8.14 -3.00 13.55
N TYR A 44 -7.75 -1.74 13.44
CA TYR A 44 -6.34 -1.36 13.38
C TYR A 44 -5.65 -1.47 14.75
N VAL A 45 -6.31 -1.04 15.83
CA VAL A 45 -5.76 -1.11 17.18
C VAL A 45 -5.49 -2.55 17.61
N ALA A 46 -6.37 -3.50 17.28
CA ALA A 46 -6.15 -4.91 17.59
C ALA A 46 -4.84 -5.47 16.96
N ARG A 47 -4.43 -5.02 15.78
CA ARG A 47 -3.18 -5.46 15.14
C ARG A 47 -1.96 -4.76 15.73
N ALA A 48 -2.07 -3.49 16.10
CA ALA A 48 -1.02 -2.80 16.85
C ALA A 48 -0.73 -3.50 18.19
N LEU A 49 -1.79 -3.83 18.94
CA LEU A 49 -1.74 -4.65 20.17
C LEU A 49 -1.13 -6.04 19.89
N GLY A 50 -1.43 -6.64 18.74
CA GLY A 50 -0.92 -7.94 18.31
C GLY A 50 0.55 -7.95 17.92
N GLY A 51 1.27 -6.81 18.06
CA GLY A 51 2.72 -6.73 17.97
C GLY A 51 3.28 -6.41 16.59
N VAL A 52 2.45 -6.14 15.55
CA VAL A 52 2.99 -5.72 14.25
C VAL A 52 3.80 -4.42 14.39
N ALA A 53 4.87 -4.30 13.58
CA ALA A 53 5.71 -3.12 13.61
C ALA A 53 5.11 -1.94 12.83
N GLY A 54 4.22 -2.23 11.90
CA GLY A 54 3.56 -1.19 11.12
C GLY A 54 2.20 -1.64 10.61
N ILE A 55 1.37 -0.66 10.30
CA ILE A 55 0.04 -0.83 9.71
C ILE A 55 -0.07 0.13 8.53
N ILE A 56 -0.66 -0.34 7.43
CA ILE A 56 -1.08 0.53 6.34
C ILE A 56 -2.60 0.53 6.31
N VAL A 57 -3.19 1.70 6.54
CA VAL A 57 -4.62 1.90 6.40
C VAL A 57 -5.04 1.60 4.96
N GLU A 58 -6.21 1.01 4.80
CA GLU A 58 -6.78 0.59 3.52
C GLU A 58 -6.76 1.68 2.46
N ALA A 59 -6.96 1.29 1.19
CA ALA A 59 -7.06 2.23 0.07
C ALA A 59 -8.07 3.33 0.40
N THR A 60 -7.57 4.55 0.46
CA THR A 60 -8.28 5.75 0.92
C THR A 60 -8.37 6.73 -0.24
N MET A 61 -9.59 7.17 -0.54
CA MET A 61 -9.87 8.07 -1.66
C MET A 61 -9.18 9.42 -1.47
N VAL A 62 -8.54 9.91 -2.54
CA VAL A 62 -7.97 11.27 -2.58
C VAL A 62 -9.00 12.34 -2.96
N ASN A 63 -10.14 11.92 -3.50
CA ASN A 63 -11.31 12.77 -3.77
C ASN A 63 -12.62 11.95 -3.73
N PRO A 64 -13.79 12.57 -3.71
CA PRO A 64 -15.08 11.87 -3.55
C PRO A 64 -15.46 10.92 -4.70
N THR A 65 -14.84 11.03 -5.87
CA THR A 65 -15.16 10.22 -7.06
C THR A 65 -14.19 9.07 -7.29
N GLY A 66 -13.12 8.99 -6.47
CA GLY A 66 -12.02 8.03 -6.62
C GLY A 66 -12.20 6.69 -5.92
N GLY A 67 -13.36 6.38 -5.37
CA GLY A 67 -13.59 5.16 -4.58
C GLY A 67 -13.70 3.89 -5.43
N ILE A 68 -13.16 2.78 -4.90
CA ILE A 68 -13.46 1.42 -5.39
C ILE A 68 -14.92 1.13 -5.11
N ARG A 69 -15.41 1.61 -3.94
CA ARG A 69 -16.83 1.65 -3.57
C ARG A 69 -17.15 3.00 -2.93
N LYS A 70 -18.40 3.43 -2.97
CA LYS A 70 -18.85 4.70 -2.34
C LYS A 70 -18.68 4.74 -0.82
N VAL A 71 -18.45 3.60 -0.21
CA VAL A 71 -18.24 3.43 1.24
C VAL A 71 -16.76 3.22 1.61
N ASP A 72 -15.84 3.58 0.72
CA ASP A 72 -14.41 3.63 1.03
C ASP A 72 -14.10 4.78 1.99
N LEU A 73 -12.96 4.68 2.66
CA LEU A 73 -12.40 5.80 3.41
C LEU A 73 -11.91 6.88 2.46
N GLY A 74 -11.93 8.13 2.90
CA GLY A 74 -11.40 9.28 2.18
C GLY A 74 -10.45 10.10 3.03
N LEU A 75 -9.52 10.81 2.38
CA LEU A 75 -8.64 11.79 3.04
C LEU A 75 -8.45 13.00 2.11
N TYR A 76 -9.50 13.78 1.95
CA TYR A 76 -9.55 14.97 1.09
C TYR A 76 -10.07 16.22 1.81
N ASP A 77 -10.50 16.09 3.07
CA ASP A 77 -10.96 17.20 3.91
C ASP A 77 -10.50 17.09 5.38
N GLU A 78 -10.74 18.15 6.15
CA GLU A 78 -10.35 18.24 7.55
C GLU A 78 -11.16 17.32 8.48
N ILE A 79 -12.38 16.94 8.16
CA ILE A 79 -13.22 16.07 9.00
C ILE A 79 -12.59 14.67 9.03
N GLN A 80 -12.23 14.18 7.86
CA GLN A 80 -11.53 12.91 7.70
C GLN A 80 -10.15 12.94 8.38
N MET A 81 -9.39 14.02 8.16
CA MET A 81 -8.07 14.20 8.78
C MET A 81 -8.13 14.13 10.30
N LYS A 82 -9.11 14.79 10.94
CA LYS A 82 -9.29 14.77 12.39
C LYS A 82 -9.63 13.36 12.91
N ALA A 83 -10.46 12.61 12.19
CA ALA A 83 -10.77 11.23 12.53
C ALA A 83 -9.54 10.31 12.42
N PHE A 84 -8.74 10.48 11.37
CA PHE A 84 -7.47 9.74 11.22
C PHE A 84 -6.45 10.10 12.30
N LYS A 85 -6.38 11.36 12.72
CA LYS A 85 -5.49 11.76 13.82
C LYS A 85 -5.76 10.97 15.09
N GLU A 86 -7.03 10.76 15.46
CA GLU A 86 -7.39 9.94 16.62
C GLU A 86 -6.91 8.49 16.44
N LEU A 87 -7.07 7.91 15.24
CA LEU A 87 -6.56 6.56 14.96
C LEU A 87 -5.04 6.47 15.09
N VAL A 88 -4.33 7.44 14.51
CA VAL A 88 -2.85 7.51 14.57
C VAL A 88 -2.38 7.57 16.03
N ASP A 89 -2.96 8.48 16.82
CA ASP A 89 -2.61 8.63 18.24
C ASP A 89 -2.83 7.32 19.03
N ARG A 90 -3.93 6.58 18.75
CA ARG A 90 -4.19 5.28 19.39
C ARG A 90 -3.20 4.19 18.99
N VAL A 91 -2.83 4.11 17.72
CA VAL A 91 -1.87 3.10 17.22
C VAL A 91 -0.47 3.37 17.76
N HIS A 92 -0.05 4.63 17.84
CA HIS A 92 1.26 5.01 18.36
C HIS A 92 1.47 4.62 19.84
N ASN A 93 0.40 4.46 20.63
CA ASN A 93 0.49 3.97 22.01
C ASN A 93 1.10 2.57 22.14
N TYR A 94 1.21 1.82 21.02
CA TYR A 94 1.68 0.43 21.00
C TYR A 94 3.02 0.26 20.26
N ASP A 95 3.82 1.34 20.14
CA ASP A 95 5.07 1.34 19.34
C ASP A 95 4.87 0.71 17.98
N CYS A 96 3.80 1.08 17.30
CA CYS A 96 3.44 0.62 15.97
C CYS A 96 3.41 1.82 15.00
N LYS A 97 4.16 1.73 13.90
CA LYS A 97 4.11 2.73 12.84
C LYS A 97 2.82 2.62 12.07
N ILE A 98 2.28 3.74 11.62
CA ILE A 98 1.06 3.76 10.82
C ILE A 98 1.23 4.61 9.57
N GLY A 99 0.92 4.02 8.42
CA GLY A 99 0.81 4.69 7.13
C GLY A 99 -0.60 4.61 6.58
N ILE A 100 -0.85 5.34 5.51
CA ILE A 100 -2.13 5.34 4.81
C ILE A 100 -1.90 5.12 3.32
N GLN A 101 -2.71 4.23 2.69
CA GLN A 101 -2.65 4.01 1.25
C GLN A 101 -3.57 4.99 0.52
N LEU A 102 -3.00 5.95 -0.20
CA LEU A 102 -3.73 6.94 -0.99
C LEU A 102 -4.02 6.39 -2.38
N SER A 103 -5.28 6.47 -2.81
CA SER A 103 -5.76 5.78 -4.00
C SER A 103 -6.83 6.58 -4.76
N HIS A 104 -6.93 6.30 -6.06
CA HIS A 104 -8.07 6.60 -6.91
C HIS A 104 -8.33 5.37 -7.79
N ALA A 105 -9.56 4.88 -7.82
CA ALA A 105 -9.89 3.60 -8.47
C ALA A 105 -9.79 3.67 -10.01
N GLY A 106 -9.91 4.86 -10.60
CA GLY A 106 -9.90 5.00 -12.05
C GLY A 106 -11.03 4.20 -12.70
N ARG A 107 -10.73 3.46 -13.77
CA ARG A 107 -11.71 2.62 -14.48
C ARG A 107 -12.34 1.48 -13.66
N LYS A 108 -11.81 1.23 -12.47
CA LYS A 108 -12.35 0.23 -11.52
C LYS A 108 -13.13 0.88 -10.38
N ALA A 109 -13.55 2.14 -10.54
CA ALA A 109 -14.43 2.80 -9.61
C ALA A 109 -15.83 2.16 -9.61
N ASP A 110 -16.52 2.31 -8.48
CA ASP A 110 -17.89 1.79 -8.31
C ASP A 110 -18.78 2.23 -9.48
N ALA A 111 -19.48 1.27 -10.08
CA ALA A 111 -20.37 1.51 -11.24
C ALA A 111 -21.50 2.51 -10.97
N SER A 112 -21.78 2.82 -9.70
CA SER A 112 -22.76 3.84 -9.31
C SER A 112 -22.25 5.29 -9.37
N TYR A 113 -20.96 5.51 -9.68
CA TYR A 113 -20.47 6.83 -10.04
C TYR A 113 -20.94 7.23 -11.44
N ASP A 114 -21.40 8.48 -11.59
CA ASP A 114 -21.89 8.99 -12.87
C ASP A 114 -20.76 9.13 -13.90
N ASP A 115 -19.58 9.54 -13.44
CA ASP A 115 -18.39 9.77 -14.27
C ASP A 115 -17.22 8.94 -13.77
N ILE A 116 -16.93 7.83 -14.48
CA ILE A 116 -15.78 6.97 -14.24
C ILE A 116 -14.69 7.37 -15.23
N VAL A 117 -13.51 7.69 -14.71
CA VAL A 117 -12.40 8.25 -15.49
C VAL A 117 -11.17 7.35 -15.51
N ALA A 118 -10.37 7.46 -16.56
CA ALA A 118 -9.13 6.71 -16.75
C ALA A 118 -8.16 7.45 -17.68
N PRO A 119 -6.88 7.00 -17.80
CA PRO A 119 -5.97 7.57 -18.79
C PRO A 119 -6.47 7.44 -20.23
N SER A 120 -7.18 6.36 -20.55
CA SER A 120 -7.79 6.09 -21.86
C SER A 120 -9.14 5.41 -21.68
N ALA A 121 -10.04 5.53 -22.67
CA ALA A 121 -11.39 4.98 -22.64
C ALA A 121 -11.42 3.44 -22.84
N ILE A 122 -10.59 2.72 -22.08
CA ILE A 122 -10.45 1.26 -22.15
C ILE A 122 -11.12 0.64 -20.92
N PRO A 123 -12.19 -0.15 -21.07
CA PRO A 123 -12.89 -0.74 -19.93
C PRO A 123 -12.03 -1.79 -19.21
N PHE A 124 -12.40 -2.10 -17.97
CA PHE A 124 -11.87 -3.27 -17.26
C PHE A 124 -12.85 -4.43 -17.45
N ALA A 125 -12.41 -5.51 -18.10
CA ALA A 125 -13.29 -6.63 -18.50
C ALA A 125 -14.55 -6.14 -19.24
N ASP A 126 -15.72 -6.64 -18.84
CA ASP A 126 -17.01 -6.30 -19.42
C ASP A 126 -17.69 -5.08 -18.74
N GLU A 127 -16.93 -4.30 -17.96
CA GLU A 127 -17.45 -3.11 -17.28
C GLU A 127 -17.67 -1.94 -18.26
N LYS A 128 -18.41 -0.91 -17.81
CA LYS A 128 -18.63 0.32 -18.57
C LYS A 128 -17.29 0.96 -18.92
N ALA A 129 -17.11 1.36 -20.18
CA ALA A 129 -15.92 2.11 -20.59
C ALA A 129 -15.82 3.42 -19.80
N PRO A 130 -14.66 3.73 -19.20
CA PRO A 130 -14.43 5.00 -18.56
C PRO A 130 -14.32 6.12 -19.60
N ARG A 131 -14.50 7.35 -19.15
CA ARG A 131 -14.12 8.53 -19.94
C ARG A 131 -12.61 8.77 -19.83
N GLU A 132 -11.99 9.14 -20.94
CA GLU A 132 -10.59 9.57 -20.92
C GLU A 132 -10.45 10.93 -20.23
N LEU A 133 -9.47 11.04 -19.32
CA LEU A 133 -9.13 12.28 -18.62
C LEU A 133 -8.56 13.33 -19.58
N SER A 134 -9.01 14.55 -19.47
CA SER A 134 -8.34 15.72 -20.05
C SER A 134 -7.02 16.03 -19.30
N LYS A 135 -6.16 16.87 -19.86
CA LYS A 135 -4.92 17.29 -19.20
C LYS A 135 -5.18 18.11 -17.94
N ASP A 136 -6.17 18.97 -17.96
CA ASP A 136 -6.53 19.79 -16.79
C ASP A 136 -7.05 18.91 -15.64
N GLU A 137 -7.83 17.87 -15.95
CA GLU A 137 -8.29 16.90 -14.96
C GLU A 137 -7.13 16.04 -14.41
N ILE A 138 -6.16 15.68 -15.23
CA ILE A 138 -4.94 15.01 -14.78
C ILE A 138 -4.21 15.85 -13.74
N ILE A 139 -4.01 17.14 -14.01
CA ILE A 139 -3.37 18.09 -13.09
C ILE A 139 -4.18 18.22 -11.80
N SER A 140 -5.50 18.37 -11.91
CA SER A 140 -6.39 18.44 -10.73
C SER A 140 -6.29 17.18 -9.86
N LEU A 141 -6.26 15.99 -10.46
CA LEU A 141 -6.09 14.73 -9.73
C LEU A 141 -4.71 14.61 -9.07
N GLN A 142 -3.65 15.12 -9.70
CA GLN A 142 -2.33 15.21 -9.07
C GLN A 142 -2.38 16.11 -7.82
N ASP A 143 -3.07 17.24 -7.90
CA ASP A 143 -3.27 18.14 -6.75
C ASP A 143 -4.09 17.49 -5.63
N ASP A 144 -5.08 16.65 -5.95
CA ASP A 144 -5.84 15.86 -4.95
C ASP A 144 -4.91 14.90 -4.17
N PHE A 145 -4.01 14.19 -4.86
CA PHE A 145 -2.98 13.36 -4.20
C PHE A 145 -2.07 14.20 -3.29
N VAL A 146 -1.58 15.33 -3.79
CA VAL A 146 -0.74 16.25 -3.00
C VAL A 146 -1.46 16.76 -1.76
N ASN A 147 -2.74 17.14 -1.88
CA ASN A 147 -3.57 17.55 -0.76
C ASN A 147 -3.72 16.43 0.28
N SER A 148 -4.02 15.20 -0.17
CA SER A 148 -4.16 14.04 0.71
C SER A 148 -2.86 13.73 1.47
N VAL A 149 -1.69 13.88 0.84
CA VAL A 149 -0.38 13.73 1.52
C VAL A 149 -0.19 14.80 2.60
N LYS A 150 -0.59 16.07 2.34
CA LYS A 150 -0.55 17.13 3.35
C LYS A 150 -1.46 16.82 4.54
N LEU A 151 -2.68 16.36 4.28
CA LEU A 151 -3.63 15.95 5.32
C LEU A 151 -3.12 14.74 6.12
N ALA A 152 -2.50 13.75 5.45
CA ALA A 152 -1.86 12.62 6.13
C ALA A 152 -0.76 13.07 7.09
N LYS A 153 0.09 14.01 6.66
CA LYS A 153 1.12 14.62 7.54
C LYS A 153 0.48 15.33 8.73
N GLN A 154 -0.60 16.09 8.53
CA GLN A 154 -1.30 16.79 9.62
C GLN A 154 -1.98 15.82 10.59
N ALA A 155 -2.50 14.68 10.10
CA ALA A 155 -3.04 13.61 10.94
C ALA A 155 -1.98 12.87 11.75
N GLY A 156 -0.68 13.05 11.43
CA GLY A 156 0.43 12.44 12.16
C GLY A 156 0.86 11.08 11.65
N PHE A 157 0.45 10.66 10.44
CA PHE A 157 0.94 9.43 9.84
C PHE A 157 2.46 9.43 9.69
N ASP A 158 3.09 8.29 9.96
CA ASP A 158 4.54 8.10 9.82
C ASP A 158 5.00 8.08 8.37
N PHE A 159 4.15 7.57 7.47
CA PHE A 159 4.40 7.51 6.03
C PHE A 159 3.10 7.46 5.24
N VAL A 160 3.19 7.73 3.93
CA VAL A 160 2.11 7.47 2.97
C VAL A 160 2.53 6.39 2.00
N GLU A 161 1.60 5.54 1.58
CA GLU A 161 1.78 4.61 0.48
C GLU A 161 0.92 5.07 -0.71
N ILE A 162 1.55 5.46 -1.82
CA ILE A 162 0.83 5.79 -3.05
C ILE A 162 0.46 4.49 -3.77
N HIS A 163 -0.82 4.31 -4.08
CA HIS A 163 -1.32 3.09 -4.69
C HIS A 163 -1.09 3.06 -6.20
N CYS A 164 -0.02 2.41 -6.64
CA CYS A 164 0.38 2.26 -8.04
C CYS A 164 0.16 0.83 -8.55
N ALA A 165 -0.77 0.07 -7.97
CA ALA A 165 -0.97 -1.35 -8.25
C ALA A 165 -2.43 -1.70 -8.55
N HIS A 166 -2.67 -2.98 -8.84
CA HIS A 166 -3.99 -3.66 -8.89
C HIS A 166 -4.96 -3.07 -9.92
N GLY A 167 -4.43 -2.39 -10.94
CA GLY A 167 -5.25 -1.81 -12.01
C GLY A 167 -6.03 -0.57 -11.58
N TYR A 168 -5.65 0.12 -10.49
CA TYR A 168 -6.20 1.41 -10.12
C TYR A 168 -5.51 2.55 -10.88
N LEU A 169 -5.94 3.79 -10.70
CA LEU A 169 -5.64 4.90 -11.61
C LEU A 169 -4.15 5.04 -11.95
N ILE A 170 -3.27 5.08 -10.95
CA ILE A 170 -1.83 5.24 -11.21
C ILE A 170 -1.27 4.03 -11.95
N ASN A 171 -1.66 2.80 -11.58
CA ASN A 171 -1.29 1.61 -12.34
C ASN A 171 -1.82 1.66 -13.78
N GLN A 172 -3.02 2.24 -13.99
CA GLN A 172 -3.57 2.42 -15.34
C GLN A 172 -2.71 3.39 -16.17
N PHE A 173 -2.16 4.46 -15.58
CA PHE A 173 -1.22 5.34 -16.27
C PHE A 173 0.09 4.63 -16.60
N LEU A 174 0.62 3.82 -15.69
CA LEU A 174 1.90 3.12 -15.85
C LEU A 174 1.84 1.99 -16.89
N SER A 175 0.69 1.32 -17.04
CA SER A 175 0.55 0.16 -17.91
C SER A 175 0.21 0.51 -19.36
N PRO A 176 0.92 -0.05 -20.36
CA PRO A 176 0.56 0.13 -21.76
C PRO A 176 -0.77 -0.55 -22.12
N LEU A 177 -1.27 -1.48 -21.30
CA LEU A 177 -2.56 -2.17 -21.51
C LEU A 177 -3.77 -1.26 -21.26
N SER A 178 -3.60 -0.21 -20.46
CA SER A 178 -4.69 0.69 -20.05
C SER A 178 -4.41 2.16 -20.38
N ASN A 179 -3.21 2.50 -20.83
CA ASN A 179 -2.81 3.84 -21.22
C ASN A 179 -2.33 3.86 -22.68
N GLN A 180 -3.19 4.31 -23.56
CA GLN A 180 -2.92 4.48 -25.00
C GLN A 180 -2.95 5.96 -25.43
N ARG A 181 -2.64 6.86 -24.49
CA ARG A 181 -2.54 8.30 -24.79
C ARG A 181 -1.37 8.60 -25.73
N ASN A 182 -1.57 9.64 -26.53
CA ASN A 182 -0.55 10.13 -27.48
C ASN A 182 0.11 11.44 -27.04
N ASP A 183 -0.18 11.89 -25.81
CA ASP A 183 0.38 13.10 -25.22
C ASP A 183 1.58 12.81 -24.29
N GLU A 184 1.92 13.77 -23.42
CA GLU A 184 3.01 13.65 -22.44
C GLU A 184 2.79 12.64 -21.33
N TYR A 185 1.58 12.07 -21.18
CA TYR A 185 1.21 11.09 -20.16
C TYR A 185 1.09 9.65 -20.73
N GLY A 186 1.41 9.41 -22.02
CA GLY A 186 1.28 8.10 -22.65
C GLY A 186 2.38 7.80 -23.67
N GLY A 187 2.45 6.56 -24.13
CA GLY A 187 3.48 6.06 -25.06
C GLY A 187 4.70 5.50 -24.35
N SER A 188 5.84 6.21 -24.29
CA SER A 188 7.07 5.68 -23.65
C SER A 188 6.91 5.47 -22.15
N LEU A 189 7.79 4.66 -21.56
CA LEU A 189 7.78 4.37 -20.12
C LEU A 189 7.87 5.65 -19.28
N GLU A 190 8.74 6.58 -19.65
CA GLU A 190 8.93 7.86 -18.96
C GLU A 190 7.66 8.72 -19.00
N LYS A 191 6.97 8.72 -20.15
CA LYS A 191 5.70 9.45 -20.29
C LYS A 191 4.58 8.81 -19.48
N ARG A 192 4.49 7.47 -19.45
CA ARG A 192 3.53 6.77 -18.61
C ARG A 192 3.82 6.97 -17.12
N TYR A 193 5.10 7.10 -16.75
CA TYR A 193 5.51 7.42 -15.37
C TYR A 193 5.19 8.86 -14.96
N LYS A 194 5.05 9.79 -15.91
CA LYS A 194 4.92 11.22 -15.65
C LYS A 194 3.82 11.56 -14.64
N PHE A 195 2.66 10.91 -14.70
CA PHE A 195 1.57 11.15 -13.75
C PHE A 195 2.02 10.93 -12.30
N LEU A 196 2.67 9.81 -12.02
CA LEU A 196 3.23 9.51 -10.71
C LEU A 196 4.40 10.43 -10.37
N GLY A 197 5.32 10.65 -11.31
CA GLY A 197 6.51 11.46 -11.11
C GLY A 197 6.19 12.91 -10.74
N ASP A 198 5.17 13.51 -11.34
CA ASP A 198 4.74 14.88 -11.02
C ASP A 198 4.18 14.96 -9.58
N ILE A 199 3.37 13.96 -9.15
CA ILE A 199 2.91 13.85 -7.76
C ILE A 199 4.10 13.76 -6.80
N LEU A 200 5.05 12.84 -7.05
CA LEU A 200 6.21 12.61 -6.19
C LEU A 200 7.08 13.87 -6.06
N LYS A 201 7.32 14.57 -7.15
CA LYS A 201 8.07 15.85 -7.15
C LYS A 201 7.36 16.93 -6.34
N ALA A 202 6.04 17.03 -6.45
CA ALA A 202 5.24 18.02 -5.72
C ALA A 202 5.23 17.77 -4.20
N ILE A 203 5.27 16.50 -3.76
CA ILE A 203 5.28 16.14 -2.34
C ILE A 203 6.69 16.01 -1.73
N LYS A 204 7.75 16.09 -2.52
CA LYS A 204 9.14 15.84 -2.10
C LYS A 204 9.59 16.65 -0.88
N ASN A 205 9.07 17.86 -0.70
CA ASN A 205 9.40 18.74 0.40
C ASN A 205 8.45 18.61 1.61
N ILE A 206 7.45 17.74 1.54
CA ILE A 206 6.61 17.43 2.69
C ILE A 206 7.37 16.45 3.59
N ASP A 207 7.47 16.80 4.88
CA ASP A 207 8.23 16.04 5.87
C ASP A 207 7.49 14.73 6.28
N ILE A 208 7.35 13.79 5.33
CA ILE A 208 6.75 12.47 5.50
C ILE A 208 7.46 11.46 4.57
N ASP A 209 7.64 10.21 5.02
CA ASP A 209 8.19 9.18 4.15
C ASP A 209 7.17 8.73 3.11
N VAL A 210 7.62 8.55 1.86
CA VAL A 210 6.79 8.10 0.75
C VAL A 210 7.14 6.67 0.38
N HIS A 211 6.17 5.80 0.47
CA HIS A 211 6.19 4.43 -0.05
C HIS A 211 5.31 4.36 -1.29
N ILE A 212 5.56 3.38 -2.17
CA ILE A 212 4.65 3.06 -3.27
C ILE A 212 4.33 1.58 -3.29
N ARG A 213 3.13 1.23 -3.73
CA ARG A 213 2.76 -0.15 -4.01
C ARG A 213 2.60 -0.36 -5.50
N VAL A 214 3.25 -1.39 -6.06
CA VAL A 214 3.22 -1.69 -7.50
C VAL A 214 2.80 -3.12 -7.77
N SER A 215 2.16 -3.35 -8.92
CA SER A 215 1.96 -4.67 -9.51
C SER A 215 3.18 -4.99 -10.38
N ALA A 216 4.07 -5.85 -9.89
CA ALA A 216 5.32 -6.19 -10.57
C ALA A 216 5.15 -7.23 -11.69
N ASN A 217 3.95 -7.77 -11.87
CA ASN A 217 3.57 -8.61 -13.00
C ASN A 217 2.10 -8.32 -13.34
N GLU A 218 1.81 -8.01 -14.58
CA GLU A 218 0.48 -7.71 -15.09
C GLU A 218 -0.24 -8.95 -15.68
N TYR A 219 0.48 -10.09 -15.79
CA TYR A 219 -0.01 -11.35 -16.35
C TYR A 219 -0.49 -11.27 -17.81
N ASP A 220 0.09 -10.34 -18.56
CA ASP A 220 -0.11 -10.18 -19.99
C ASP A 220 1.22 -9.81 -20.65
N GLU A 221 1.57 -10.46 -21.75
CA GLU A 221 2.85 -10.27 -22.45
C GLU A 221 3.00 -8.88 -23.08
N LYS A 222 1.88 -8.18 -23.30
CA LYS A 222 1.86 -6.79 -23.80
C LYS A 222 1.92 -5.75 -22.68
N GLY A 223 1.91 -6.20 -21.41
CA GLY A 223 2.04 -5.34 -20.23
C GLY A 223 3.48 -4.93 -19.97
N ASN A 224 3.69 -4.26 -18.84
CA ASN A 224 5.05 -3.94 -18.40
C ASN A 224 5.82 -5.23 -18.06
N SER A 225 7.06 -5.32 -18.56
CA SER A 225 8.02 -6.32 -18.12
C SER A 225 8.50 -6.04 -16.69
N LEU A 226 9.20 -7.00 -16.07
CA LEU A 226 9.81 -6.77 -14.76
C LEU A 226 10.90 -5.69 -14.83
N GLU A 227 11.63 -5.59 -15.93
CA GLU A 227 12.62 -4.56 -16.19
C GLU A 227 11.99 -3.16 -16.30
N ASP A 228 10.81 -3.05 -16.92
CA ASP A 228 10.04 -1.79 -16.95
C ASP A 228 9.63 -1.37 -15.54
N ILE A 229 9.13 -2.31 -14.73
CA ILE A 229 8.77 -2.05 -13.34
C ILE A 229 9.99 -1.63 -12.52
N ILE A 230 11.14 -2.30 -12.67
CA ILE A 230 12.39 -1.91 -12.01
C ILE A 230 12.79 -0.48 -12.42
N SER A 231 12.62 -0.11 -13.67
CA SER A 231 12.91 1.24 -14.17
C SER A 231 11.98 2.28 -13.54
N ILE A 232 10.67 2.01 -13.48
CA ILE A 232 9.68 2.84 -12.79
C ILE A 232 10.06 3.04 -11.31
N LEU A 233 10.46 1.97 -10.63
CA LEU A 233 10.85 2.03 -9.22
C LEU A 233 12.15 2.81 -8.98
N LYS A 234 13.08 2.78 -9.93
CA LYS A 234 14.29 3.62 -9.90
C LYS A 234 13.95 5.09 -10.10
N PHE A 235 13.09 5.44 -11.05
CA PHE A 235 12.60 6.82 -11.21
C PHE A 235 11.90 7.30 -9.93
N ALA A 236 11.05 6.47 -9.33
CA ALA A 236 10.37 6.80 -8.09
C ALA A 236 11.35 7.01 -6.91
N LYS A 237 12.42 6.21 -6.82
CA LYS A 237 13.49 6.39 -5.83
C LYS A 237 14.21 7.73 -6.00
N GLU A 238 14.51 8.14 -7.23
CA GLU A 238 15.10 9.46 -7.53
C GLU A 238 14.15 10.61 -7.15
N ASP A 239 12.84 10.41 -7.32
CA ASP A 239 11.80 11.36 -6.93
C ASP A 239 11.44 11.30 -5.43
N GLY A 240 12.12 10.47 -4.60
CA GLY A 240 12.05 10.51 -3.15
C GLY A 240 11.32 9.34 -2.48
N VAL A 241 10.93 8.30 -3.22
CA VAL A 241 10.35 7.08 -2.63
C VAL A 241 11.43 6.30 -1.87
N VAL A 242 11.13 5.92 -0.63
CA VAL A 242 12.07 5.20 0.25
C VAL A 242 11.78 3.71 0.38
N PHE A 243 10.59 3.26 -0.01
CA PHE A 243 10.18 1.86 0.12
C PHE A 243 9.14 1.44 -0.93
N ASN A 244 9.23 0.19 -1.38
CA ASN A 244 8.38 -0.37 -2.42
C ASN A 244 7.64 -1.62 -1.93
N SER A 245 6.33 -1.56 -1.90
CA SER A 245 5.43 -2.67 -1.60
C SER A 245 5.14 -3.46 -2.88
N ILE A 246 5.66 -4.69 -2.97
CA ILE A 246 5.58 -5.47 -4.20
C ILE A 246 4.36 -6.38 -4.18
N SER A 247 3.52 -6.24 -5.21
CA SER A 247 2.33 -7.05 -5.45
C SER A 247 2.28 -7.48 -6.93
N SER A 248 1.14 -7.99 -7.40
CA SER A 248 0.97 -8.37 -8.80
C SER A 248 -0.48 -8.36 -9.25
N GLY A 249 -0.71 -8.25 -10.56
CA GLY A 249 -2.01 -8.35 -11.20
C GLY A 249 -2.93 -7.14 -11.05
N GLY A 250 -4.14 -7.31 -11.53
CA GLY A 250 -5.25 -6.36 -11.38
C GLY A 250 -5.46 -5.41 -12.55
N VAL A 251 -4.49 -5.23 -13.45
CA VAL A 251 -4.67 -4.42 -14.68
C VAL A 251 -5.57 -5.12 -15.68
N VAL A 252 -5.43 -6.44 -15.81
CA VAL A 252 -6.32 -7.29 -16.62
C VAL A 252 -7.10 -8.25 -15.71
N PRO A 253 -8.26 -8.78 -16.16
CA PRO A 253 -9.09 -9.69 -15.37
C PRO A 253 -8.50 -11.13 -15.34
N LYS A 254 -7.19 -11.24 -15.17
CA LYS A 254 -6.47 -12.50 -15.08
C LYS A 254 -5.92 -12.68 -13.67
N SER A 255 -6.24 -13.80 -13.04
CA SER A 255 -5.75 -14.13 -11.71
C SER A 255 -4.50 -15.00 -11.79
N PRO A 256 -3.50 -14.74 -10.93
CA PRO A 256 -2.33 -15.62 -10.82
C PRO A 256 -2.68 -16.97 -10.20
N LEU A 257 -1.83 -17.96 -10.41
CA LEU A 257 -1.82 -19.14 -9.55
C LEU A 257 -1.32 -18.74 -8.16
N VAL A 258 -2.15 -18.98 -7.14
CA VAL A 258 -1.92 -18.51 -5.76
C VAL A 258 -1.42 -19.66 -4.89
N TYR A 259 -0.23 -19.50 -4.30
CA TYR A 259 0.40 -20.43 -3.34
C TYR A 259 1.23 -19.61 -2.32
N PRO A 260 1.62 -20.17 -1.18
CA PRO A 260 2.42 -19.43 -0.19
C PRO A 260 3.70 -18.85 -0.79
N GLY A 261 3.83 -17.51 -0.72
CA GLY A 261 4.99 -16.80 -1.25
C GLY A 261 5.00 -16.55 -2.77
N TYR A 262 3.89 -16.74 -3.49
CA TYR A 262 3.81 -16.65 -4.97
C TYR A 262 4.32 -15.33 -5.58
N GLN A 263 4.44 -14.27 -4.80
CA GLN A 263 4.97 -12.98 -5.25
C GLN A 263 6.40 -12.72 -4.78
N ALA A 264 6.96 -13.60 -3.95
CA ALA A 264 8.25 -13.35 -3.29
C ALA A 264 9.43 -13.29 -4.29
N GLU A 265 9.36 -14.02 -5.40
CA GLU A 265 10.40 -13.97 -6.41
C GLU A 265 10.45 -12.62 -7.14
N LEU A 266 9.30 -11.99 -7.39
CA LEU A 266 9.24 -10.62 -7.90
C LEU A 266 9.96 -9.64 -6.96
N SER A 267 9.72 -9.78 -5.65
CA SER A 267 10.40 -8.96 -4.63
C SER A 267 11.92 -9.19 -4.65
N ARG A 268 12.35 -10.45 -4.78
CA ARG A 268 13.78 -10.83 -4.84
C ARG A 268 14.49 -10.16 -6.02
N GLU A 269 13.93 -10.24 -7.21
CA GLU A 269 14.53 -9.66 -8.41
C GLU A 269 14.59 -8.13 -8.33
N ILE A 270 13.54 -7.49 -7.84
CA ILE A 270 13.52 -6.03 -7.63
C ILE A 270 14.55 -5.62 -6.56
N LYS A 271 14.70 -6.42 -5.50
CA LYS A 271 15.72 -6.16 -4.47
C LYS A 271 17.14 -6.28 -5.00
N LYS A 272 17.42 -7.24 -5.88
CA LYS A 272 18.72 -7.36 -6.56
C LYS A 272 19.09 -6.10 -7.36
N ALA A 273 18.09 -5.36 -7.83
CA ALA A 273 18.28 -4.07 -8.49
C ALA A 273 18.60 -2.90 -7.53
N GLY A 274 18.81 -3.16 -6.23
CA GLY A 274 19.21 -2.17 -5.22
C GLY A 274 18.05 -1.37 -4.63
N LEU A 275 16.84 -1.95 -4.63
CA LEU A 275 15.63 -1.33 -4.10
C LEU A 275 15.22 -1.97 -2.76
N THR A 276 14.62 -1.17 -1.87
CA THR A 276 14.09 -1.65 -0.60
C THR A 276 12.63 -2.09 -0.79
N VAL A 277 12.31 -3.36 -0.46
CA VAL A 277 11.05 -3.99 -0.86
C VAL A 277 10.41 -4.80 0.27
N SER A 278 9.07 -4.96 0.20
CA SER A 278 8.35 -6.00 0.94
C SER A 278 8.11 -7.25 0.10
N ALA A 279 7.88 -8.39 0.77
CA ALA A 279 7.21 -9.55 0.19
C ALA A 279 5.79 -9.66 0.77
N VAL A 280 4.85 -10.09 -0.06
CA VAL A 280 3.45 -10.37 0.29
C VAL A 280 2.97 -11.61 -0.47
N GLY A 281 1.90 -12.24 -0.04
CA GLY A 281 1.28 -13.36 -0.76
C GLY A 281 1.22 -14.66 0.05
N LEU A 282 0.16 -14.84 0.84
CA LEU A 282 -0.09 -16.03 1.68
C LEU A 282 1.10 -16.41 2.59
N LEU A 283 1.75 -15.43 3.20
CA LEU A 283 2.90 -15.60 4.09
C LEU A 283 2.41 -15.85 5.52
N GLU A 284 1.79 -17.02 5.77
CA GLU A 284 1.28 -17.43 7.08
C GLU A 284 2.32 -18.21 7.89
N ASP A 285 3.23 -18.92 7.23
CA ASP A 285 4.26 -19.75 7.86
C ASP A 285 5.43 -18.90 8.34
N TYR A 286 5.81 -19.07 9.61
CA TYR A 286 6.90 -18.32 10.24
C TYR A 286 8.27 -18.63 9.62
N GLY A 287 8.52 -19.92 9.33
CA GLY A 287 9.77 -20.38 8.74
C GLY A 287 9.96 -19.85 7.32
N LEU A 288 8.88 -19.83 6.51
CA LEU A 288 8.92 -19.22 5.17
C LEU A 288 9.20 -17.71 5.25
N CYS A 289 8.55 -16.99 6.17
CA CYS A 289 8.80 -15.56 6.35
C CYS A 289 10.27 -15.30 6.74
N GLU A 290 10.79 -16.06 7.69
CA GLU A 290 12.21 -15.96 8.09
C GLU A 290 13.14 -16.32 6.93
N TYR A 291 12.87 -17.39 6.19
CA TYR A 291 13.66 -17.79 5.04
C TYR A 291 13.73 -16.68 3.97
N LEU A 292 12.62 -16.02 3.65
CA LEU A 292 12.60 -14.93 2.67
C LEU A 292 13.46 -13.75 3.11
N LEU A 293 13.47 -13.43 4.40
CA LEU A 293 14.32 -12.39 4.95
C LEU A 293 15.80 -12.82 5.00
N GLN A 294 16.12 -14.03 5.45
CA GLN A 294 17.48 -14.54 5.54
C GLN A 294 18.12 -14.73 4.17
N SER A 295 17.37 -15.21 3.19
CA SER A 295 17.80 -15.37 1.79
C SER A 295 17.83 -14.07 0.99
N ASP A 296 17.63 -12.94 1.67
CA ASP A 296 17.64 -11.59 1.10
C ASP A 296 16.62 -11.33 -0.02
N ALA A 297 15.49 -12.05 0.00
CA ALA A 297 14.41 -11.87 -0.97
C ALA A 297 13.62 -10.56 -0.73
N CYS A 298 13.55 -10.09 0.50
CA CYS A 298 12.84 -8.85 0.87
C CYS A 298 13.43 -8.22 2.13
N ASN A 299 12.95 -7.04 2.47
CA ASN A 299 13.31 -6.31 3.69
C ASN A 299 12.24 -6.41 4.76
N MET A 300 10.97 -6.50 4.37
CA MET A 300 9.80 -6.56 5.24
C MET A 300 8.83 -7.63 4.74
N ILE A 301 8.05 -8.21 5.64
CA ILE A 301 6.95 -9.13 5.35
C ILE A 301 5.63 -8.37 5.52
N TYR A 302 4.85 -8.29 4.45
CA TYR A 302 3.53 -7.70 4.47
C TYR A 302 2.46 -8.79 4.56
N GLN A 303 1.57 -8.66 5.55
CA GLN A 303 0.53 -9.65 5.81
C GLN A 303 -0.86 -9.03 5.72
N GLY A 304 -1.72 -9.67 4.94
CA GLY A 304 -3.15 -9.34 4.85
C GLY A 304 -4.00 -10.35 5.62
N ARG A 305 -4.50 -11.37 4.93
CA ARG A 305 -5.44 -12.38 5.44
C ARG A 305 -4.96 -13.10 6.70
N THR A 306 -3.66 -13.29 6.86
CA THR A 306 -3.04 -13.83 8.08
C THR A 306 -3.43 -13.02 9.31
N LEU A 307 -3.28 -11.70 9.26
CA LEU A 307 -3.62 -10.81 10.37
C LEU A 307 -5.12 -10.59 10.54
N LEU A 308 -5.95 -10.88 9.51
CA LEU A 308 -7.40 -10.95 9.69
C LEU A 308 -7.80 -12.16 10.53
N LYS A 309 -7.17 -13.32 10.30
CA LYS A 309 -7.42 -14.56 11.03
C LYS A 309 -6.83 -14.52 12.44
N ASN A 310 -5.63 -13.99 12.60
CA ASN A 310 -4.90 -13.94 13.87
C ASN A 310 -4.17 -12.60 14.04
N PRO A 311 -4.77 -11.62 14.73
CA PRO A 311 -4.11 -10.34 15.01
C PRO A 311 -2.83 -10.49 15.86
N ASN A 312 -2.69 -11.58 16.64
CA ASN A 312 -1.56 -11.87 17.51
C ASN A 312 -0.47 -12.72 16.84
N TRP A 313 -0.44 -12.78 15.51
CA TRP A 313 0.49 -13.63 14.74
C TRP A 313 1.97 -13.37 15.11
N VAL A 314 2.34 -12.11 15.39
CA VAL A 314 3.73 -11.76 15.74
C VAL A 314 4.17 -12.39 17.05
N TYR A 315 3.29 -12.49 18.03
CA TYR A 315 3.59 -13.19 19.29
C TYR A 315 3.75 -14.70 19.08
N GLY A 316 2.96 -15.28 18.17
CA GLY A 316 3.17 -16.66 17.73
C GLY A 316 4.53 -16.90 17.08
N ALA A 317 5.03 -15.95 16.31
CA ALA A 317 6.39 -16.00 15.74
C ALA A 317 7.46 -15.99 16.85
N GLY A 318 7.27 -15.15 17.88
CA GLY A 318 8.15 -15.11 19.06
C GLY A 318 8.24 -16.46 19.78
N ALA A 319 7.10 -17.08 19.99
CA ALA A 319 7.03 -18.43 20.59
C ALA A 319 7.71 -19.48 19.70
N TYR A 320 7.48 -19.44 18.39
CA TYR A 320 8.06 -20.37 17.43
C TYR A 320 9.61 -20.32 17.39
N PHE A 321 10.18 -19.10 17.46
CA PHE A 321 11.63 -18.90 17.48
C PHE A 321 12.25 -18.95 18.88
N ASN A 322 11.50 -19.26 19.94
CA ASN A 322 11.93 -19.19 21.34
C ASN A 322 12.42 -17.79 21.78
N GLU A 323 11.90 -16.75 21.18
CA GLU A 323 12.26 -15.35 21.44
C GLU A 323 11.14 -14.62 22.22
N GLY A 324 10.15 -15.33 22.74
CA GLY A 324 8.98 -14.76 23.39
C GLY A 324 9.26 -13.94 24.65
N LYS A 325 10.45 -14.10 25.27
CA LYS A 325 10.88 -13.30 26.41
C LYS A 325 11.32 -11.87 26.05
N GLU A 326 11.62 -11.62 24.78
CA GLU A 326 12.11 -10.34 24.27
C GLU A 326 10.98 -9.51 23.65
N ILE A 327 9.76 -10.08 23.54
CA ILE A 327 8.60 -9.38 23.00
C ILE A 327 7.82 -8.77 24.16
N GLU A 328 7.80 -7.44 24.23
CA GLU A 328 6.94 -6.71 25.17
C GLU A 328 5.47 -6.88 24.80
N TYR A 329 4.67 -7.33 25.74
CA TYR A 329 3.22 -7.40 25.65
C TYR A 329 2.59 -6.13 26.23
N PRO A 330 2.02 -5.23 25.42
CA PRO A 330 1.68 -3.87 25.86
C PRO A 330 0.66 -3.78 27.00
N LEU A 331 -0.14 -4.83 27.20
CA LEU A 331 -1.22 -4.84 28.22
C LEU A 331 -0.96 -5.76 29.40
N PHE A 332 0.10 -6.56 29.39
CA PHE A 332 0.31 -7.57 30.42
C PHE A 332 1.76 -7.59 30.91
N SER A 333 1.99 -7.09 32.09
CA SER A 333 3.20 -7.37 32.86
C SER A 333 3.14 -8.77 33.54
N TYR A 334 2.62 -9.79 32.83
CA TYR A 334 2.57 -11.13 33.35
C TYR A 334 3.90 -11.83 33.19
N SER A 335 4.70 -11.84 34.26
CA SER A 335 5.87 -12.72 34.43
C SER A 335 5.52 -14.23 34.42
N ALA A 336 4.26 -14.59 34.23
CA ALA A 336 3.74 -15.96 34.35
C ALA A 336 3.37 -16.63 33.01
N ILE A 337 3.36 -15.93 31.88
CA ILE A 337 3.12 -16.58 30.60
C ILE A 337 4.42 -17.20 30.11
N LYS A 338 4.62 -18.47 30.46
CA LYS A 338 5.62 -19.33 29.80
C LYS A 338 4.99 -19.87 28.53
N PHE A 339 5.45 -19.40 27.37
CA PHE A 339 5.14 -20.01 26.08
C PHE A 339 6.06 -21.18 25.81
#